data_09cf0f229551dd4dbddc96bd779e40c9
#
_entry.id   09cf0f229551dd4dbddc96bd779e40c9
#
_cell.length_a   1.000
_cell.length_b   1.000
_cell.length_c   1.000
_cell.angle_alpha   90.00
_cell.angle_beta   90.00
_cell.angle_gamma   90.00
#
_symmetry.space_group_name_H-M   'P 1'
#
loop_
_entity.id
_entity.type
_entity.pdbx_description
1 polymer ?
#
loop_
_entity_poly.entity_id
_entity_poly.type
_entity_poly.pdbx_seq_one_letter_code
_entity_poly.pdbx_strand_id
1 'polypeptide(L)'
;MANPSVRSALRILFLSAGLLAVAAPVGVAVAGPFSWFHGERVQGSGKIVKQNREIGHFTSLATSVSGNIELRQGNSEGISIETDDNLLPLLETVVDNGTLRIRPTRKDVNLESHTMKIVVQARSIEKIAVAGSGSVESDQLRGERLTFDVGGSGSINVRKLESESVAIALGGSGNLKVGGNVERLQVSIGGSGRVQAGQLAARDVTVSIGGSGEATVWAKQTLNLSVAGSGDISYYGDPKLTSSVLGSGSVKRLGGSPQ
;
A
#
# COMPACT_ATOMS: atom_id res chain seq x y z
N MET A 1 -52.98 49.13 -6.90
CA MET A 1 -52.86 50.54 -6.51
C MET A 1 -51.41 50.73 -6.04
N ALA A 2 -50.64 51.28 -6.92
CA ALA A 2 -49.88 52.52 -6.86
C ALA A 2 -48.55 52.41 -6.05
N ASN A 3 -47.49 52.41 -6.79
CA ASN A 3 -46.16 52.97 -6.63
C ASN A 3 -46.22 54.45 -6.14
N PRO A 4 -45.17 55.18 -5.73
CA PRO A 4 -43.85 55.24 -6.34
C PRO A 4 -42.65 55.52 -5.37
N SER A 5 -41.43 55.18 -5.77
CA SER A 5 -40.25 55.98 -6.21
C SER A 5 -39.83 57.20 -5.36
N VAL A 6 -38.50 57.36 -5.18
CA VAL A 6 -37.69 58.54 -5.55
C VAL A 6 -36.26 58.39 -4.98
N ARG A 7 -35.33 58.33 -5.72
CA ARG A 7 -34.05 58.92 -6.17
C ARG A 7 -33.48 60.09 -5.34
N SER A 8 -32.16 60.14 -5.34
CA SER A 8 -31.21 61.27 -5.19
C SER A 8 -30.65 61.49 -3.80
N ALA A 9 -29.39 61.86 -3.58
CA ALA A 9 -28.30 62.36 -4.39
C ALA A 9 -27.00 62.36 -3.59
N LEU A 10 -25.96 62.22 -4.33
CA LEU A 10 -24.53 62.59 -4.15
C LEU A 10 -24.28 63.87 -3.35
N ARG A 11 -23.39 63.84 -2.32
CA ARG A 11 -22.53 65.02 -1.96
C ARG A 11 -21.19 64.57 -1.47
N ILE A 12 -20.20 64.90 -2.27
CA ILE A 12 -18.77 64.91 -2.00
C ILE A 12 -18.44 66.05 -1.07
N LEU A 13 -17.67 65.82 -0.01
CA LEU A 13 -16.91 66.87 0.66
C LEU A 13 -15.52 66.35 1.01
N PHE A 14 -14.52 66.90 0.31
CA PHE A 14 -13.11 66.85 0.67
C PHE A 14 -12.88 67.80 1.84
N LEU A 15 -12.16 67.32 2.88
CA LEU A 15 -11.33 68.18 3.72
C LEU A 15 -10.11 67.44 4.23
N SER A 16 -9.04 68.10 4.12
CA SER A 16 -7.63 67.83 4.23
C SER A 16 -7.09 67.58 5.64
N ALA A 17 -6.01 66.81 5.68
CA ALA A 17 -4.80 66.91 6.49
C ALA A 17 -4.88 66.66 8.01
N GLY A 18 -4.15 65.65 8.42
CA GLY A 18 -3.77 65.38 9.79
C GLY A 18 -2.83 64.19 9.88
N LEU A 19 -1.52 64.40 9.68
CA LEU A 19 -0.47 63.39 9.86
C LEU A 19 -0.27 63.18 11.37
N LEU A 20 -0.76 62.06 11.91
CA LEU A 20 -0.38 61.57 13.24
C LEU A 20 0.22 60.19 13.06
N ALA A 21 1.54 60.13 13.16
CA ALA A 21 2.28 58.88 13.23
C ALA A 21 1.97 58.21 14.56
N VAL A 22 1.12 57.19 14.51
CA VAL A 22 0.96 56.25 15.61
C VAL A 22 1.83 55.03 15.29
N ALA A 23 2.86 54.85 16.10
CA ALA A 23 3.69 53.65 16.10
C ALA A 23 2.80 52.44 16.35
N ALA A 24 2.58 51.63 15.33
CA ALA A 24 1.96 50.34 15.49
C ALA A 24 2.92 49.39 16.24
N PRO A 25 2.47 48.70 17.29
CA PRO A 25 3.27 47.64 17.87
C PRO A 25 3.47 46.54 16.80
N VAL A 26 4.72 46.15 16.61
CA VAL A 26 5.08 44.96 15.83
C VAL A 26 4.36 43.78 16.47
N GLY A 27 3.22 43.43 15.92
CA GLY A 27 2.55 42.20 16.27
C GLY A 27 3.44 41.03 15.88
N VAL A 28 4.05 40.40 16.87
CA VAL A 28 4.65 39.09 16.73
C VAL A 28 3.51 38.19 16.27
N ALA A 29 3.51 37.83 14.99
CA ALA A 29 2.68 36.76 14.47
C ALA A 29 3.14 35.50 15.18
N VAL A 30 2.46 35.13 16.24
CA VAL A 30 2.55 33.79 16.81
C VAL A 30 1.97 32.89 15.74
N ALA A 31 2.85 32.33 14.92
CA ALA A 31 2.49 31.19 14.10
C ALA A 31 2.03 30.10 15.07
N GLY A 32 0.71 29.95 15.19
CA GLY A 32 0.13 28.82 15.91
C GLY A 32 0.65 27.55 15.28
N PRO A 33 0.96 26.53 16.07
CA PRO A 33 1.48 25.30 15.53
C PRO A 33 0.39 24.67 14.63
N PHE A 34 0.64 24.63 13.34
CA PHE A 34 -0.06 23.77 12.40
C PHE A 34 0.36 22.31 12.68
N SER A 35 0.08 21.81 13.88
CA SER A 35 0.41 20.44 14.29
C SER A 35 -0.75 19.44 14.09
N TRP A 36 -1.70 19.77 13.23
CA TRP A 36 -2.91 18.98 13.05
C TRP A 36 -2.73 17.71 12.20
N PHE A 37 -1.56 17.50 11.59
CA PHE A 37 -1.35 16.42 10.63
C PHE A 37 -0.16 15.47 10.93
N HIS A 38 0.47 15.59 12.10
CA HIS A 38 1.54 14.67 12.47
C HIS A 38 1.03 13.77 13.59
N GLY A 39 0.78 12.51 13.25
CA GLY A 39 0.56 11.47 14.26
C GLY A 39 1.71 11.46 15.28
N GLU A 40 1.42 11.09 16.51
CA GLU A 40 2.42 10.96 17.57
C GLU A 40 3.50 9.96 17.12
N ARG A 41 4.76 10.37 17.16
CA ARG A 41 5.90 9.49 16.89
C ARG A 41 6.40 8.93 18.21
N VAL A 42 6.41 7.62 18.33
CA VAL A 42 6.98 6.92 19.47
C VAL A 42 8.26 6.23 19.05
N GLN A 43 9.38 6.75 19.53
CA GLN A 43 10.70 6.18 19.25
C GLN A 43 10.97 4.97 20.14
N GLY A 44 11.57 3.95 19.55
CA GLY A 44 12.02 2.76 20.27
C GLY A 44 13.09 3.07 21.30
N SER A 45 13.08 2.34 22.40
CA SER A 45 14.04 2.50 23.52
C SER A 45 15.44 2.01 23.19
N GLY A 46 15.63 1.24 22.13
CA GLY A 46 16.87 0.53 21.80
C GLY A 46 17.02 -0.81 22.54
N LYS A 47 16.17 -1.11 23.50
CA LYS A 47 16.18 -2.41 24.22
C LYS A 47 15.26 -3.39 23.49
N ILE A 48 15.85 -4.26 22.69
CA ILE A 48 15.10 -5.24 21.91
C ILE A 48 14.67 -6.40 22.78
N VAL A 49 13.37 -6.75 22.69
CA VAL A 49 12.76 -7.87 23.36
C VAL A 49 12.00 -8.73 22.36
N LYS A 50 11.82 -10.01 22.71
CA LYS A 50 11.07 -10.97 21.90
C LYS A 50 9.87 -11.47 22.68
N GLN A 51 8.71 -11.47 22.05
CA GLN A 51 7.47 -11.98 22.61
C GLN A 51 6.79 -12.94 21.62
N ASN A 52 6.38 -14.10 22.13
CA ASN A 52 5.47 -14.99 21.40
C ASN A 52 4.04 -14.69 21.89
N ARG A 53 3.09 -14.68 20.95
CA ARG A 53 1.66 -14.52 21.26
C ARG A 53 0.90 -15.68 20.68
N GLU A 54 -0.02 -16.22 21.43
CA GLU A 54 -0.99 -17.18 20.94
C GLU A 54 -2.06 -16.44 20.14
N ILE A 55 -2.42 -17.00 18.99
CA ILE A 55 -3.40 -16.44 18.07
C ILE A 55 -4.38 -17.54 17.64
N GLY A 56 -5.61 -17.15 17.38
CA GLY A 56 -6.62 -18.07 16.82
C GLY A 56 -6.34 -18.42 15.37
N HIS A 57 -7.17 -19.31 14.83
CA HIS A 57 -7.10 -19.71 13.41
C HIS A 57 -7.38 -18.51 12.48
N PHE A 58 -6.58 -18.39 11.42
CA PHE A 58 -6.74 -17.38 10.40
C PHE A 58 -6.32 -17.91 9.03
N THR A 59 -6.90 -17.34 7.97
CA THR A 59 -6.53 -17.58 6.57
C THR A 59 -6.11 -16.29 5.86
N SER A 60 -6.23 -15.15 6.53
CA SER A 60 -5.87 -13.85 5.99
C SER A 60 -4.92 -13.12 6.92
N LEU A 61 -3.92 -12.45 6.35
CA LEU A 61 -2.96 -11.59 7.07
C LEU A 61 -3.13 -10.15 6.60
N ALA A 62 -3.36 -9.23 7.52
CA ALA A 62 -3.42 -7.79 7.25
C ALA A 62 -2.44 -7.05 8.16
N THR A 63 -1.57 -6.22 7.58
CA THR A 63 -0.59 -5.44 8.32
C THR A 63 -0.63 -3.97 7.93
N SER A 64 -0.42 -3.09 8.93
CA SER A 64 -0.21 -1.65 8.73
C SER A 64 1.00 -1.11 9.51
N VAL A 65 1.90 -1.98 9.94
CA VAL A 65 3.14 -1.59 10.64
C VAL A 65 4.31 -1.45 9.65
N SER A 66 5.26 -0.58 9.97
CA SER A 66 6.50 -0.38 9.21
C SER A 66 7.57 -1.38 9.67
N GLY A 67 7.28 -2.68 9.54
CA GLY A 67 8.18 -3.76 9.96
C GLY A 67 8.34 -4.83 8.89
N ASN A 68 9.28 -5.75 9.13
CA ASN A 68 9.46 -6.93 8.28
C ASN A 68 8.69 -8.11 8.88
N ILE A 69 7.77 -8.66 8.11
CA ILE A 69 6.96 -9.82 8.46
C ILE A 69 7.42 -11.01 7.63
N GLU A 70 7.96 -12.00 8.29
CA GLU A 70 8.28 -13.29 7.70
C GLU A 70 7.07 -14.23 7.87
N LEU A 71 6.41 -14.55 6.77
CA LEU A 71 5.27 -15.47 6.76
C LEU A 71 5.74 -16.89 6.39
N ARG A 72 5.53 -17.83 7.28
CA ARG A 72 5.87 -19.25 7.11
C ARG A 72 4.60 -20.07 7.09
N GLN A 73 4.34 -20.74 5.99
CA GLN A 73 3.25 -21.70 5.91
C GLN A 73 3.72 -23.09 6.38
N GLY A 74 2.95 -23.70 7.30
CA GLY A 74 3.31 -24.99 7.90
C GLY A 74 2.13 -25.62 8.62
N ASN A 75 2.41 -26.42 9.66
CA ASN A 75 1.39 -27.16 10.39
C ASN A 75 0.93 -26.49 11.70
N SER A 76 1.51 -25.36 12.06
CA SER A 76 1.23 -24.62 13.29
C SER A 76 0.81 -23.19 13.00
N GLU A 77 0.13 -22.57 13.96
CA GLU A 77 -0.23 -21.16 13.96
C GLU A 77 0.43 -20.47 15.14
N GLY A 78 0.94 -19.28 14.92
CA GLY A 78 1.60 -18.52 15.97
C GLY A 78 2.23 -17.24 15.43
N ILE A 79 2.57 -16.34 16.32
CA ILE A 79 3.27 -15.11 16.01
C ILE A 79 4.38 -14.85 17.04
N SER A 80 5.55 -14.51 16.54
CA SER A 80 6.69 -14.05 17.34
C SER A 80 7.07 -12.65 16.89
N ILE A 81 7.18 -11.73 17.84
CA ILE A 81 7.48 -10.32 17.61
C ILE A 81 8.79 -10.00 18.31
N GLU A 82 9.72 -9.40 17.58
CA GLU A 82 10.99 -8.88 18.10
C GLU A 82 11.05 -7.39 17.78
N THR A 83 11.02 -6.56 18.81
CA THR A 83 11.01 -5.10 18.72
C THR A 83 11.46 -4.45 20.02
N ASP A 84 11.53 -3.11 20.05
CA ASP A 84 11.83 -2.34 21.26
C ASP A 84 10.78 -2.60 22.36
N ASP A 85 11.22 -2.71 23.62
CA ASP A 85 10.36 -3.07 24.76
C ASP A 85 9.23 -2.08 25.01
N ASN A 86 9.46 -0.80 24.74
CA ASN A 86 8.44 0.26 24.87
C ASN A 86 7.42 0.29 23.72
N LEU A 87 7.77 -0.29 22.55
CA LEU A 87 6.87 -0.36 21.39
C LEU A 87 5.97 -1.60 21.41
N LEU A 88 6.42 -2.66 22.06
CA LEU A 88 5.69 -3.93 22.11
C LEU A 88 4.26 -3.82 22.66
N PRO A 89 3.96 -3.03 23.71
CA PRO A 89 2.58 -2.80 24.20
C PRO A 89 1.72 -1.98 23.23
N LEU A 90 2.35 -1.21 22.33
CA LEU A 90 1.66 -0.38 21.33
C LEU A 90 1.35 -1.14 20.04
N LEU A 91 1.74 -2.42 19.95
CA LEU A 91 1.49 -3.28 18.82
C LEU A 91 0.36 -4.26 19.13
N GLU A 92 -0.74 -4.12 18.40
CA GLU A 92 -1.89 -5.02 18.48
C GLU A 92 -1.76 -6.15 17.46
N THR A 93 -2.05 -7.37 17.93
CA THR A 93 -2.19 -8.56 17.09
C THR A 93 -3.51 -9.25 17.46
N VAL A 94 -4.47 -9.19 16.58
CA VAL A 94 -5.82 -9.73 16.81
C VAL A 94 -6.28 -10.51 15.59
N VAL A 95 -6.95 -11.62 15.84
CA VAL A 95 -7.67 -12.35 14.78
C VAL A 95 -9.13 -11.93 14.83
N ASP A 96 -9.60 -11.34 13.75
CA ASP A 96 -10.97 -10.89 13.55
C ASP A 96 -11.50 -11.41 12.21
N ASN A 97 -12.61 -12.15 12.25
CA ASN A 97 -13.23 -12.77 11.07
C ASN A 97 -12.22 -13.54 10.18
N GLY A 98 -11.36 -14.38 10.80
CA GLY A 98 -10.36 -15.18 10.10
C GLY A 98 -9.18 -14.36 9.53
N THR A 99 -9.05 -13.08 9.91
CA THR A 99 -7.95 -12.21 9.51
C THR A 99 -7.07 -11.88 10.71
N LEU A 100 -5.81 -12.29 10.67
CA LEU A 100 -4.78 -11.79 11.60
C LEU A 100 -4.42 -10.36 11.23
N ARG A 101 -4.74 -9.42 12.12
CA ARG A 101 -4.41 -8.01 11.98
C ARG A 101 -3.22 -7.64 12.85
N ILE A 102 -2.20 -7.07 12.25
CA ILE A 102 -1.00 -6.55 12.92
C ILE A 102 -0.96 -5.04 12.69
N ARG A 103 -1.20 -4.26 13.76
CA ARG A 103 -1.34 -2.80 13.64
C ARG A 103 -0.93 -2.08 14.93
N PRO A 104 -0.62 -0.79 14.89
CA PRO A 104 -0.54 0.01 16.10
C PRO A 104 -1.89 0.01 16.85
N THR A 105 -1.87 0.06 18.17
CA THR A 105 -3.07 0.12 19.02
C THR A 105 -3.89 1.39 18.77
N ARG A 106 -3.25 2.47 18.30
CA ARG A 106 -3.87 3.75 17.93
C ARG A 106 -3.50 4.11 16.48
N LYS A 107 -4.45 4.64 15.74
CA LYS A 107 -4.26 4.99 14.31
C LYS A 107 -3.36 6.21 14.08
N ASP A 108 -3.24 7.08 15.07
CA ASP A 108 -2.49 8.33 15.05
C ASP A 108 -1.06 8.18 15.57
N VAL A 109 -0.59 6.94 15.81
CA VAL A 109 0.76 6.67 16.31
C VAL A 109 1.62 6.06 15.21
N ASN A 110 2.78 6.66 15.00
CA ASN A 110 3.84 6.11 14.16
C ASN A 110 4.93 5.51 15.06
N LEU A 111 5.15 4.21 14.93
CA LEU A 111 6.16 3.47 15.71
C LEU A 111 7.50 3.51 14.95
N GLU A 112 8.48 4.21 15.49
CA GLU A 112 9.85 4.27 14.95
C GLU A 112 10.74 3.29 15.73
N SER A 113 10.77 2.04 15.28
CA SER A 113 11.55 0.97 15.92
C SER A 113 12.97 0.90 15.40
N HIS A 114 13.93 0.50 16.26
CA HIS A 114 15.27 0.12 15.85
C HIS A 114 15.27 -1.25 15.13
N THR A 115 14.39 -2.12 15.59
CA THR A 115 14.15 -3.43 14.98
C THR A 115 12.68 -3.76 15.10
N MET A 116 12.03 -4.13 14.00
CA MET A 116 10.69 -4.69 13.99
C MET A 116 10.66 -5.91 13.07
N LYS A 117 10.89 -7.08 13.67
CA LYS A 117 10.82 -8.36 12.99
C LYS A 117 9.66 -9.17 13.55
N ILE A 118 8.78 -9.60 12.68
CA ILE A 118 7.60 -10.38 13.05
C ILE A 118 7.64 -11.68 12.25
N VAL A 119 7.55 -12.81 12.92
CA VAL A 119 7.43 -14.12 12.29
C VAL A 119 6.04 -14.64 12.50
N VAL A 120 5.29 -14.84 11.44
CA VAL A 120 3.94 -15.38 11.43
C VAL A 120 3.96 -16.79 10.90
N GLN A 121 3.45 -17.75 11.66
CA GLN A 121 3.22 -19.12 11.24
C GLN A 121 1.73 -19.31 10.92
N ALA A 122 1.43 -19.86 9.76
CA ALA A 122 0.06 -20.08 9.29
C ALA A 122 -0.09 -21.48 8.69
N ARG A 123 -1.23 -22.12 8.89
CA ARG A 123 -1.56 -23.41 8.25
C ARG A 123 -1.97 -23.22 6.81
N SER A 124 -2.80 -22.22 6.57
CA SER A 124 -3.28 -21.84 5.25
C SER A 124 -3.34 -20.34 5.11
N ILE A 125 -3.12 -19.84 3.91
CA ILE A 125 -3.25 -18.42 3.59
C ILE A 125 -4.04 -18.31 2.29
N GLU A 126 -5.01 -17.41 2.29
CA GLU A 126 -5.83 -17.04 1.14
C GLU A 126 -5.62 -15.56 0.76
N LYS A 127 -5.25 -14.73 1.75
CA LYS A 127 -5.08 -13.29 1.52
C LYS A 127 -3.94 -12.70 2.34
N ILE A 128 -3.16 -11.83 1.70
CA ILE A 128 -2.16 -10.97 2.35
C ILE A 128 -2.43 -9.53 1.95
N ALA A 129 -2.64 -8.66 2.95
CA ALA A 129 -2.88 -7.24 2.76
C ALA A 129 -1.83 -6.41 3.51
N VAL A 130 -1.14 -5.52 2.80
CA VAL A 130 -0.16 -4.58 3.35
C VAL A 130 -0.66 -3.16 3.13
N ALA A 131 -0.97 -2.47 4.24
CA ALA A 131 -1.34 -1.06 4.24
C ALA A 131 -0.24 -0.29 4.99
N GLY A 132 0.49 0.57 4.31
CA GLY A 132 1.62 1.30 4.90
C GLY A 132 2.93 1.00 4.21
N SER A 133 4.05 0.99 4.95
CA SER A 133 5.42 0.85 4.40
C SER A 133 6.13 -0.44 4.82
N GLY A 134 5.46 -1.34 5.51
CA GLY A 134 6.04 -2.63 5.91
C GLY A 134 6.26 -3.61 4.76
N SER A 135 6.98 -4.68 5.04
CA SER A 135 7.21 -5.77 4.10
C SER A 135 6.68 -7.10 4.61
N VAL A 136 6.15 -7.91 3.69
CA VAL A 136 5.81 -9.32 3.95
C VAL A 136 6.64 -10.19 3.02
N GLU A 137 7.37 -11.12 3.61
CA GLU A 137 8.20 -12.06 2.88
C GLU A 137 7.78 -13.49 3.17
N SER A 138 7.77 -14.33 2.16
CA SER A 138 7.53 -15.77 2.30
C SER A 138 8.38 -16.56 1.32
N ASP A 139 9.01 -17.62 1.80
CA ASP A 139 9.78 -18.51 0.95
C ASP A 139 8.87 -19.39 0.08
N GLN A 140 7.75 -19.83 0.64
CA GLN A 140 6.81 -20.69 -0.07
C GLN A 140 5.38 -20.46 0.41
N LEU A 141 4.45 -20.34 -0.55
CA LEU A 141 3.02 -20.33 -0.32
C LEU A 141 2.30 -21.30 -1.26
N ARG A 142 1.32 -22.00 -0.73
CA ARG A 142 0.44 -22.89 -1.47
C ARG A 142 -1.01 -22.64 -1.10
N GLY A 143 -1.89 -22.65 -2.08
CA GLY A 143 -3.33 -22.50 -1.87
C GLY A 143 -4.08 -22.55 -3.20
N GLU A 144 -5.37 -22.82 -3.16
CA GLU A 144 -6.21 -22.79 -4.36
C GLU A 144 -6.32 -21.36 -4.92
N ARG A 145 -6.57 -20.40 -4.03
CA ARG A 145 -6.72 -18.97 -4.38
C ARG A 145 -5.92 -18.13 -3.42
N LEU A 146 -5.11 -17.26 -3.98
CA LEU A 146 -4.29 -16.31 -3.22
C LEU A 146 -4.54 -14.88 -3.68
N THR A 147 -4.78 -13.99 -2.73
CA THR A 147 -4.99 -12.57 -3.00
C THR A 147 -3.91 -11.75 -2.30
N PHE A 148 -3.29 -10.84 -3.04
CA PHE A 148 -2.28 -9.91 -2.52
C PHE A 148 -2.74 -8.48 -2.74
N ASP A 149 -2.91 -7.73 -1.65
CA ASP A 149 -3.32 -6.33 -1.67
C ASP A 149 -2.20 -5.45 -1.08
N VAL A 150 -1.76 -4.45 -1.82
CA VAL A 150 -0.80 -3.44 -1.32
C VAL A 150 -1.40 -2.06 -1.49
N GLY A 151 -1.75 -1.43 -0.38
CA GLY A 151 -2.43 -0.13 -0.33
C GLY A 151 -1.54 1.06 0.04
N GLY A 152 -0.22 0.93 0.03
CA GLY A 152 0.71 2.00 0.40
C GLY A 152 2.01 1.94 -0.36
N SER A 153 3.13 2.10 0.35
CA SER A 153 4.49 1.97 -0.20
C SER A 153 5.18 0.68 0.24
N GLY A 154 4.44 -0.22 0.90
CA GLY A 154 4.95 -1.49 1.39
C GLY A 154 5.27 -2.48 0.27
N SER A 155 5.76 -3.65 0.67
CA SER A 155 6.14 -4.69 -0.28
C SER A 155 5.69 -6.08 0.13
N ILE A 156 5.45 -6.93 -0.88
CA ILE A 156 5.22 -8.37 -0.70
C ILE A 156 6.23 -9.12 -1.58
N ASN A 157 6.94 -10.09 -1.01
CA ASN A 157 7.89 -10.93 -1.72
C ASN A 157 7.61 -12.41 -1.43
N VAL A 158 7.18 -13.16 -2.44
CA VAL A 158 6.96 -14.62 -2.34
C VAL A 158 7.87 -15.32 -3.33
N ARG A 159 8.83 -16.10 -2.83
CA ARG A 159 9.82 -16.75 -3.69
C ARG A 159 9.23 -17.88 -4.51
N LYS A 160 8.43 -18.73 -3.88
CA LYS A 160 7.80 -19.87 -4.54
C LYS A 160 6.32 -19.95 -4.21
N LEU A 161 5.50 -19.74 -5.21
CA LEU A 161 4.05 -19.79 -5.12
C LEU A 161 3.50 -20.93 -5.99
N GLU A 162 2.60 -21.71 -5.44
CA GLU A 162 1.87 -22.77 -6.15
C GLU A 162 0.36 -22.56 -5.89
N SER A 163 -0.41 -22.22 -6.92
CA SER A 163 -1.84 -21.91 -6.78
C SER A 163 -2.60 -22.15 -8.09
N GLU A 164 -3.90 -22.33 -7.99
CA GLU A 164 -4.77 -22.32 -9.18
C GLU A 164 -5.03 -20.87 -9.65
N SER A 165 -5.22 -19.95 -8.71
CA SER A 165 -5.57 -18.57 -9.04
C SER A 165 -4.90 -17.58 -8.10
N VAL A 166 -4.29 -16.55 -8.68
CA VAL A 166 -3.67 -15.45 -7.96
C VAL A 166 -4.26 -14.12 -8.43
N ALA A 167 -4.72 -13.31 -7.47
CA ALA A 167 -5.14 -11.94 -7.69
C ALA A 167 -4.20 -10.98 -6.98
N ILE A 168 -3.72 -9.96 -7.68
CA ILE A 168 -2.81 -8.93 -7.17
C ILE A 168 -3.46 -7.57 -7.38
N ALA A 169 -3.58 -6.77 -6.31
CA ALA A 169 -4.06 -5.41 -6.37
C ALA A 169 -3.05 -4.45 -5.70
N LEU A 170 -2.56 -3.47 -6.45
CA LEU A 170 -1.71 -2.39 -5.97
C LEU A 170 -2.42 -1.05 -6.10
N GLY A 171 -2.71 -0.41 -4.97
CA GLY A 171 -3.36 0.90 -4.92
C GLY A 171 -2.43 2.07 -4.59
N GLY A 172 -1.12 1.89 -4.59
CA GLY A 172 -0.15 2.90 -4.20
C GLY A 172 1.15 2.85 -5.01
N SER A 173 2.26 3.06 -4.32
CA SER A 173 3.62 3.01 -4.90
C SER A 173 4.42 1.78 -4.41
N GLY A 174 3.75 0.81 -3.83
CA GLY A 174 4.36 -0.40 -3.30
C GLY A 174 4.90 -1.34 -4.38
N ASN A 175 5.60 -2.39 -3.92
CA ASN A 175 6.19 -3.39 -4.79
C ASN A 175 5.66 -4.78 -4.45
N LEU A 176 5.44 -5.59 -5.47
CA LEU A 176 5.14 -7.00 -5.31
C LEU A 176 6.06 -7.83 -6.19
N LYS A 177 6.75 -8.81 -5.58
CA LYS A 177 7.58 -9.77 -6.30
C LYS A 177 7.08 -11.18 -6.01
N VAL A 178 6.87 -11.97 -7.07
CA VAL A 178 6.37 -13.34 -6.91
C VAL A 178 6.94 -14.24 -8.00
N GLY A 179 7.34 -15.46 -7.59
CA GLY A 179 7.78 -16.52 -8.49
C GLY A 179 7.03 -17.82 -8.24
N GLY A 180 7.12 -18.78 -9.16
CA GLY A 180 6.47 -20.10 -9.04
C GLY A 180 5.57 -20.44 -10.20
N ASN A 181 4.43 -21.09 -9.93
CA ASN A 181 3.49 -21.55 -10.96
C ASN A 181 2.04 -21.28 -10.56
N VAL A 182 1.22 -20.86 -11.54
CA VAL A 182 -0.21 -20.61 -11.35
C VAL A 182 -0.98 -20.88 -12.64
N GLU A 183 -2.25 -21.29 -12.52
CA GLU A 183 -3.11 -21.42 -13.69
C GLU A 183 -3.58 -20.04 -14.18
N ARG A 184 -4.09 -19.19 -13.29
CA ARG A 184 -4.63 -17.87 -13.60
C ARG A 184 -3.99 -16.78 -12.75
N LEU A 185 -3.48 -15.76 -13.40
CA LEU A 185 -2.93 -14.56 -12.77
C LEU A 185 -3.73 -13.33 -13.19
N GLN A 186 -4.25 -12.61 -12.22
CA GLN A 186 -4.89 -11.30 -12.41
C GLN A 186 -4.11 -10.23 -11.67
N VAL A 187 -3.71 -9.17 -12.38
CA VAL A 187 -2.96 -8.04 -11.82
C VAL A 187 -3.75 -6.76 -12.08
N SER A 188 -3.96 -5.98 -11.04
CA SER A 188 -4.57 -4.65 -11.10
C SER A 188 -3.69 -3.63 -10.38
N ILE A 189 -3.27 -2.58 -11.08
CA ILE A 189 -2.44 -1.51 -10.55
C ILE A 189 -3.17 -0.18 -10.72
N GLY A 190 -3.51 0.47 -9.60
CA GLY A 190 -4.20 1.76 -9.58
C GLY A 190 -3.30 2.94 -9.20
N GLY A 191 -1.99 2.81 -9.31
CA GLY A 191 -1.04 3.84 -8.88
C GLY A 191 0.25 3.81 -9.69
N SER A 192 1.38 4.00 -8.98
CA SER A 192 2.74 3.97 -9.55
C SER A 192 3.57 2.78 -9.04
N GLY A 193 2.91 1.78 -8.47
CA GLY A 193 3.57 0.59 -7.93
C GLY A 193 4.08 -0.35 -9.01
N ARG A 194 4.87 -1.35 -8.56
CA ARG A 194 5.50 -2.31 -9.47
C ARG A 194 5.15 -3.75 -9.11
N VAL A 195 4.73 -4.54 -10.10
CA VAL A 195 4.52 -5.99 -9.98
C VAL A 195 5.58 -6.73 -10.78
N GLN A 196 6.39 -7.52 -10.10
CA GLN A 196 7.43 -8.37 -10.67
C GLN A 196 6.99 -9.85 -10.59
N ALA A 197 6.18 -10.29 -11.52
CA ALA A 197 5.73 -11.67 -11.67
C ALA A 197 6.35 -12.37 -12.89
N GLY A 198 7.49 -11.88 -13.37
CA GLY A 198 8.21 -12.51 -14.49
C GLY A 198 8.75 -13.89 -14.17
N GLN A 199 8.94 -14.24 -12.90
CA GLN A 199 9.32 -15.58 -12.45
C GLN A 199 8.11 -16.46 -12.05
N LEU A 200 6.88 -15.95 -12.20
CA LEU A 200 5.65 -16.71 -11.96
C LEU A 200 5.08 -17.19 -13.29
N ALA A 201 5.27 -18.46 -13.60
CA ALA A 201 4.75 -19.07 -14.81
C ALA A 201 3.22 -19.21 -14.71
N ALA A 202 2.48 -18.44 -15.47
CA ALA A 202 1.02 -18.49 -15.50
C ALA A 202 0.51 -19.01 -16.85
N ARG A 203 -0.56 -19.81 -16.83
CA ARG A 203 -1.22 -20.23 -18.06
C ARG A 203 -1.96 -19.05 -18.69
N ASP A 204 -2.85 -18.43 -17.94
CA ASP A 204 -3.69 -17.32 -18.37
C ASP A 204 -3.41 -16.10 -17.52
N VAL A 205 -3.13 -14.96 -18.15
CA VAL A 205 -2.78 -13.72 -17.46
C VAL A 205 -3.68 -12.58 -17.92
N THR A 206 -4.17 -11.81 -16.95
CA THR A 206 -4.86 -10.53 -17.19
C THR A 206 -4.17 -9.43 -16.39
N VAL A 207 -3.79 -8.34 -17.05
CA VAL A 207 -3.17 -7.17 -16.41
C VAL A 207 -3.96 -5.92 -16.74
N SER A 208 -4.30 -5.15 -15.71
CA SER A 208 -4.95 -3.85 -15.84
C SER A 208 -4.15 -2.79 -15.07
N ILE A 209 -3.74 -1.72 -15.75
CA ILE A 209 -3.03 -0.60 -15.14
C ILE A 209 -3.82 0.69 -15.36
N GLY A 210 -4.19 1.35 -14.25
CA GLY A 210 -4.84 2.66 -14.25
C GLY A 210 -3.93 3.70 -13.61
N GLY A 211 -2.83 4.06 -14.25
CA GLY A 211 -1.87 5.02 -13.73
C GLY A 211 -0.51 4.93 -14.42
N SER A 212 0.57 5.03 -13.64
CA SER A 212 1.96 4.99 -14.13
C SER A 212 2.74 3.78 -13.58
N GLY A 213 2.04 2.74 -13.15
CA GLY A 213 2.65 1.55 -12.60
C GLY A 213 3.32 0.67 -13.66
N GLU A 214 4.09 -0.30 -13.18
CA GLU A 214 4.83 -1.24 -14.03
C GLU A 214 4.45 -2.68 -13.69
N ALA A 215 4.25 -3.52 -14.69
CA ALA A 215 4.04 -4.95 -14.51
C ALA A 215 4.99 -5.77 -15.40
N THR A 216 5.63 -6.78 -14.81
CA THR A 216 6.34 -7.82 -15.57
C THR A 216 5.69 -9.16 -15.29
N VAL A 217 5.23 -9.87 -16.30
CA VAL A 217 4.51 -11.13 -16.16
C VAL A 217 5.05 -12.20 -17.12
N TRP A 218 4.72 -13.47 -16.84
CA TRP A 218 5.05 -14.59 -17.73
C TRP A 218 3.77 -15.37 -18.06
N ALA A 219 3.30 -15.25 -19.29
CA ALA A 219 2.09 -15.88 -19.79
C ALA A 219 2.42 -17.00 -20.79
N LYS A 220 1.83 -18.18 -20.60
CA LYS A 220 2.06 -19.35 -21.45
C LYS A 220 1.02 -19.51 -22.56
N GLN A 221 -0.27 -19.21 -22.29
CA GLN A 221 -1.34 -19.44 -23.28
C GLN A 221 -2.07 -18.15 -23.67
N THR A 222 -2.59 -17.40 -22.69
CA THR A 222 -3.34 -16.17 -22.99
C THR A 222 -2.82 -15.00 -22.17
N LEU A 223 -2.83 -13.81 -22.81
CA LEU A 223 -2.43 -12.55 -22.17
C LEU A 223 -3.38 -11.44 -22.58
N ASN A 224 -4.17 -10.95 -21.61
CA ASN A 224 -5.07 -9.81 -21.80
C ASN A 224 -4.52 -8.61 -21.05
N LEU A 225 -4.27 -7.51 -21.77
CA LEU A 225 -3.67 -6.31 -21.23
C LEU A 225 -4.58 -5.11 -21.42
N SER A 226 -4.72 -4.30 -20.37
CA SER A 226 -5.39 -3.00 -20.44
C SER A 226 -4.57 -1.95 -19.70
N VAL A 227 -4.21 -0.87 -20.38
CA VAL A 227 -3.48 0.26 -19.79
C VAL A 227 -4.27 1.53 -20.03
N ALA A 228 -4.60 2.25 -18.95
CA ALA A 228 -5.19 3.57 -18.99
C ALA A 228 -4.25 4.54 -18.25
N GLY A 229 -3.37 5.24 -18.99
CA GLY A 229 -2.36 6.12 -18.42
C GLY A 229 -0.99 5.96 -19.06
N SER A 230 0.07 6.04 -18.26
CA SER A 230 1.46 5.96 -18.70
C SER A 230 2.20 4.72 -18.17
N GLY A 231 1.45 3.71 -17.75
CA GLY A 231 2.05 2.49 -17.20
C GLY A 231 2.63 1.57 -18.27
N ASP A 232 3.63 0.77 -17.87
CA ASP A 232 4.35 -0.12 -18.75
C ASP A 232 4.13 -1.59 -18.39
N ILE A 233 3.91 -2.43 -19.40
CA ILE A 233 3.79 -3.87 -19.23
C ILE A 233 4.87 -4.58 -20.03
N SER A 234 5.68 -5.38 -19.34
CA SER A 234 6.65 -6.29 -19.94
C SER A 234 6.21 -7.73 -19.76
N TYR A 235 6.40 -8.59 -20.74
CA TYR A 235 5.99 -9.98 -20.59
C TYR A 235 6.96 -10.98 -21.25
N TYR A 236 7.01 -12.18 -20.65
CA TYR A 236 7.63 -13.37 -21.21
C TYR A 236 6.58 -14.33 -21.76
N GLY A 237 7.01 -15.19 -22.67
CA GLY A 237 6.17 -16.21 -23.30
C GLY A 237 5.82 -15.87 -24.73
N ASP A 238 4.96 -16.73 -25.31
CA ASP A 238 4.37 -16.57 -26.64
C ASP A 238 2.85 -16.78 -26.60
N PRO A 239 2.14 -16.01 -25.75
CA PRO A 239 0.70 -16.19 -25.54
C PRO A 239 -0.11 -15.60 -26.71
N LYS A 240 -1.37 -16.02 -26.79
CA LYS A 240 -2.37 -15.25 -27.55
C LYS A 240 -2.60 -13.93 -26.86
N LEU A 241 -2.11 -12.84 -27.45
CA LEU A 241 -2.15 -11.49 -26.89
C LEU A 241 -3.40 -10.74 -27.34
N THR A 242 -4.09 -10.14 -26.36
CA THR A 242 -5.08 -9.07 -26.58
C THR A 242 -4.63 -7.86 -25.76
N SER A 243 -4.46 -6.72 -26.39
CA SER A 243 -4.02 -5.51 -25.69
C SER A 243 -4.84 -4.28 -26.08
N SER A 244 -5.12 -3.43 -25.08
CA SER A 244 -5.73 -2.13 -25.23
C SER A 244 -4.93 -1.11 -24.42
N VAL A 245 -4.36 -0.11 -25.09
CA VAL A 245 -3.57 0.94 -24.44
C VAL A 245 -4.19 2.30 -24.76
N LEU A 246 -4.62 2.98 -23.70
CA LEU A 246 -5.16 4.34 -23.73
C LEU A 246 -4.21 5.25 -22.96
N GLY A 247 -3.38 6.02 -23.67
CA GLY A 247 -2.38 6.91 -23.09
C GLY A 247 -0.98 6.70 -23.65
N SER A 248 0.05 6.99 -22.84
CA SER A 248 1.47 6.93 -23.25
C SER A 248 2.20 5.67 -22.76
N GLY A 249 1.46 4.71 -22.22
CA GLY A 249 2.03 3.45 -21.75
C GLY A 249 2.54 2.56 -22.87
N SER A 250 3.38 1.60 -22.52
CA SER A 250 3.98 0.67 -23.47
C SER A 250 3.75 -0.81 -23.12
N VAL A 251 3.76 -1.66 -24.15
CA VAL A 251 3.72 -3.12 -24.00
C VAL A 251 4.93 -3.71 -24.72
N LYS A 252 5.78 -4.46 -23.98
CA LYS A 252 7.02 -5.00 -24.49
C LYS A 252 7.16 -6.50 -24.22
N ARG A 253 7.47 -7.29 -25.24
CA ARG A 253 7.87 -8.69 -25.09
C ARG A 253 9.36 -8.79 -24.75
N LEU A 254 9.71 -9.52 -23.69
CA LEU A 254 11.08 -9.69 -23.21
C LEU A 254 11.76 -10.96 -23.76
N GLY A 255 11.00 -12.00 -24.05
CA GLY A 255 11.53 -13.28 -24.53
C GLY A 255 10.56 -14.43 -24.31
N GLY A 256 11.00 -15.67 -24.56
CA GLY A 256 10.18 -16.87 -24.38
C GLY A 256 10.06 -17.29 -22.92
N SER A 257 11.12 -17.14 -22.12
CA SER A 257 11.15 -17.45 -20.68
C SER A 257 12.09 -16.49 -19.95
N PRO A 258 11.88 -16.25 -18.65
CA PRO A 258 12.86 -15.55 -17.83
C PRO A 258 14.13 -16.39 -17.66
N GLN A 259 15.28 -15.74 -17.50
CA GLN A 259 16.56 -16.36 -17.20
C GLN A 259 16.72 -16.57 -15.70
#